data_aea979dfca194d058e22ed5a651da717
#
_entry.id   aea979dfca194d058e22ed5a651da717
#
_cell.length_a   1.000
_cell.length_b   1.000
_cell.length_c   1.000
_cell.angle_alpha   90.00
_cell.angle_beta   90.00
_cell.angle_gamma   90.00
#
_symmetry.space_group_name_H-M   'P 1'
#
loop_
_entity.id
_entity.type
_entity.pdbx_description
1 polymer ?
#
loop_
_entity_poly.entity_id
_entity_poly.type
_entity_poly.pdbx_seq_one_letter_code
_entity_poly.pdbx_strand_id
1 'polypeptide(L)'
;MNKNKLFKVFVMIAFIMCSCEDNFDPKMYGTLNVSNYPVTEAEYESFMMTCYMPFTTTWTYWIGAGTSGNQHGWYIPAGGVLKFFDYPTDEVAVWNNGWGGGYYFLSKADFSQCVYYASGTLSDENPNHFPKVSEISYFTNVIGTLEKASTEVVSEERKREFIAEARLCRGLMMYYLLHVYGPVPLIVDPDDLINPSKLENLVRPTLQQMTEWIMADFEYAYQYIADTQPEQGRYNKDYARVCIMRHCLNEGYYMSGYYQKAIDMYNELKGRYSLFKKGDNPYIEQFKNANNFNSEVIMAVSCDETADGTNKSGNFNPLMMLATPDNAARVDDQGNPTPFYLQGQGWGQTFNVSPKFWDTYDPSDKRREVILTKYYTTAGTWIDRNTTTWDGFIINKFPVETATAFQGTDIPLARWADVLLMYAEAEVRKNNAAPSADAIAAVNEV
;
A
#
# COMPACT_ATOMS: atom_id res chain seq x y z
N MET A 1 -24.25 -67.98 -33.31
CA MET A 1 -24.86 -66.71 -32.88
C MET A 1 -25.62 -66.15 -34.08
N ASN A 2 -26.92 -65.87 -33.92
CA ASN A 2 -27.82 -65.55 -35.01
C ASN A 2 -27.49 -64.21 -35.61
N LYS A 3 -27.26 -64.04 -36.94
CA LYS A 3 -26.89 -62.79 -37.63
C LYS A 3 -27.78 -61.59 -37.22
N ASN A 4 -29.03 -61.86 -36.94
CA ASN A 4 -29.99 -60.82 -36.48
C ASN A 4 -29.74 -60.33 -35.06
N LYS A 5 -29.09 -61.11 -34.18
CA LYS A 5 -28.68 -60.66 -32.83
C LYS A 5 -27.42 -59.80 -32.89
N LEU A 6 -26.48 -60.14 -33.79
CA LEU A 6 -25.26 -59.37 -33.98
C LEU A 6 -25.57 -57.99 -34.58
N PHE A 7 -26.49 -57.91 -35.54
CA PHE A 7 -26.95 -56.64 -36.14
C PHE A 7 -27.66 -55.73 -35.11
N LYS A 8 -28.51 -56.28 -34.24
CA LYS A 8 -29.14 -55.52 -33.17
C LYS A 8 -28.17 -54.99 -32.12
N VAL A 9 -27.12 -55.77 -31.79
CA VAL A 9 -26.05 -55.33 -30.89
C VAL A 9 -25.19 -54.21 -31.53
N PHE A 10 -24.90 -54.33 -32.84
CA PHE A 10 -24.14 -53.30 -33.56
C PHE A 10 -24.91 -52.00 -33.71
N VAL A 11 -26.23 -52.06 -33.95
CA VAL A 11 -27.11 -50.84 -33.98
C VAL A 11 -27.24 -50.23 -32.60
N MET A 12 -27.28 -51.04 -31.53
CA MET A 12 -27.34 -50.55 -30.14
C MET A 12 -26.04 -49.86 -29.72
N ILE A 13 -24.89 -50.39 -30.14
CA ILE A 13 -23.56 -49.78 -29.91
C ILE A 13 -23.39 -48.52 -30.76
N ALA A 14 -23.88 -48.44 -32.00
CA ALA A 14 -23.85 -47.25 -32.82
C ALA A 14 -24.73 -46.12 -32.24
N PHE A 15 -25.87 -46.43 -31.59
CA PHE A 15 -26.69 -45.45 -30.91
C PHE A 15 -26.04 -44.91 -29.60
N ILE A 16 -25.19 -45.69 -28.94
CA ILE A 16 -24.45 -45.25 -27.73
C ILE A 16 -23.27 -44.36 -28.11
N MET A 17 -22.73 -44.47 -29.33
CA MET A 17 -21.59 -43.67 -29.79
C MET A 17 -22.01 -42.31 -30.40
N CYS A 18 -23.31 -42.04 -30.60
CA CYS A 18 -23.84 -40.78 -31.13
C CYS A 18 -24.43 -39.87 -30.06
N SER A 19 -24.25 -40.19 -28.76
CA SER A 19 -24.86 -39.43 -27.68
C SER A 19 -23.85 -38.80 -26.75
N CYS A 20 -22.84 -38.11 -27.24
CA CYS A 20 -21.97 -37.25 -26.43
C CYS A 20 -21.23 -36.23 -27.29
N GLU A 21 -21.94 -35.36 -27.95
CA GLU A 21 -21.40 -34.05 -28.32
C GLU A 21 -22.51 -33.03 -28.04
N ASP A 22 -22.17 -31.99 -27.35
CA ASP A 22 -22.93 -30.72 -27.16
C ASP A 22 -23.63 -30.41 -25.83
N ASN A 23 -23.42 -31.13 -24.73
CA ASN A 23 -24.04 -30.67 -23.45
C ASN A 23 -23.15 -30.81 -22.21
N PHE A 24 -21.82 -30.79 -22.36
CA PHE A 24 -20.89 -30.71 -21.23
C PHE A 24 -20.23 -29.33 -21.04
N ASP A 25 -20.88 -28.29 -21.47
CA ASP A 25 -20.56 -26.94 -20.98
C ASP A 25 -21.59 -26.60 -19.90
N PRO A 26 -21.33 -26.93 -18.61
CA PRO A 26 -22.27 -26.61 -17.57
C PRO A 26 -22.33 -25.09 -17.50
N LYS A 27 -23.44 -24.50 -17.94
CA LYS A 27 -23.73 -23.10 -17.65
C LYS A 27 -23.77 -22.96 -16.13
N MET A 28 -22.64 -22.61 -15.53
CA MET A 28 -22.54 -22.37 -14.11
C MET A 28 -23.23 -21.04 -13.80
N TYR A 29 -24.50 -21.10 -13.45
CA TYR A 29 -25.25 -19.96 -12.99
C TYR A 29 -24.79 -19.64 -11.55
N GLY A 30 -24.33 -18.39 -11.35
CA GLY A 30 -23.94 -17.89 -10.02
C GLY A 30 -22.48 -18.07 -9.64
N THR A 31 -21.62 -18.56 -10.53
CA THR A 31 -20.17 -18.59 -10.33
C THR A 31 -19.48 -17.84 -11.46
N LEU A 32 -18.66 -16.84 -11.11
CA LEU A 32 -17.83 -16.14 -12.08
C LEU A 32 -16.68 -17.04 -12.53
N ASN A 33 -16.50 -17.17 -13.84
CA ASN A 33 -15.38 -17.89 -14.44
C ASN A 33 -14.92 -17.21 -15.73
N VAL A 34 -13.79 -17.63 -16.29
CA VAL A 34 -13.18 -17.00 -17.47
C VAL A 34 -14.05 -17.01 -18.72
N SER A 35 -15.11 -17.77 -18.77
CA SER A 35 -16.04 -17.82 -19.93
C SER A 35 -17.22 -16.84 -19.78
N ASN A 36 -17.47 -16.32 -18.58
CA ASN A 36 -18.62 -15.46 -18.31
C ASN A 36 -18.26 -14.16 -17.55
N TYR A 37 -16.99 -13.90 -17.29
CA TYR A 37 -16.50 -12.70 -16.61
C TYR A 37 -15.00 -12.48 -16.87
N PRO A 38 -14.56 -11.25 -17.21
CA PRO A 38 -15.36 -10.05 -17.53
C PRO A 38 -15.83 -10.08 -18.99
N VAL A 39 -17.02 -9.54 -19.30
CA VAL A 39 -17.61 -9.48 -20.66
C VAL A 39 -18.14 -8.09 -21.03
N THR A 40 -18.25 -7.15 -20.08
CA THR A 40 -18.61 -5.75 -20.29
C THR A 40 -17.50 -4.82 -19.85
N GLU A 41 -17.46 -3.56 -20.32
CA GLU A 41 -16.45 -2.58 -19.90
C GLU A 41 -16.45 -2.39 -18.38
N ALA A 42 -17.62 -2.27 -17.74
CA ALA A 42 -17.74 -2.15 -16.29
C ALA A 42 -17.19 -3.36 -15.52
N GLU A 43 -17.34 -4.56 -16.08
CA GLU A 43 -16.76 -5.77 -15.50
C GLU A 43 -15.24 -5.82 -15.68
N TYR A 44 -14.70 -5.37 -16.80
CA TYR A 44 -13.25 -5.21 -17.00
C TYR A 44 -12.67 -4.18 -16.04
N GLU A 45 -13.37 -3.07 -15.82
CA GLU A 45 -12.99 -2.08 -14.81
C GLU A 45 -13.00 -2.70 -13.39
N SER A 46 -14.08 -3.37 -13.03
CA SER A 46 -14.19 -4.05 -11.73
C SER A 46 -13.10 -5.12 -11.54
N PHE A 47 -12.75 -5.84 -12.60
CA PHE A 47 -11.66 -6.82 -12.58
C PHE A 47 -10.30 -6.14 -12.38
N MET A 48 -10.04 -5.05 -13.06
CA MET A 48 -8.83 -4.23 -12.85
C MET A 48 -8.77 -3.69 -11.42
N MET A 49 -9.89 -3.20 -10.86
CA MET A 49 -9.95 -2.65 -9.51
C MET A 49 -9.55 -3.65 -8.42
N THR A 50 -9.60 -4.95 -8.69
CA THR A 50 -9.08 -5.95 -7.74
C THR A 50 -7.58 -5.79 -7.48
N CYS A 51 -6.82 -5.17 -8.40
CA CYS A 51 -5.40 -4.87 -8.20
C CYS A 51 -5.14 -3.86 -7.06
N TYR A 52 -6.15 -3.09 -6.66
CA TYR A 52 -6.04 -2.16 -5.53
C TYR A 52 -6.16 -2.83 -4.16
N MET A 53 -6.70 -4.04 -4.09
CA MET A 53 -6.96 -4.71 -2.81
C MET A 53 -5.74 -4.79 -1.87
N PRO A 54 -4.53 -5.09 -2.35
CA PRO A 54 -3.33 -5.07 -1.50
C PRO A 54 -2.92 -3.69 -0.98
N PHE A 55 -3.42 -2.62 -1.62
CA PHE A 55 -3.07 -1.23 -1.31
C PHE A 55 -4.15 -0.53 -0.50
N THR A 56 -4.66 -1.22 0.50
CA THR A 56 -5.71 -0.77 1.41
C THR A 56 -5.21 -0.70 2.85
N THR A 57 -6.02 -0.15 3.74
CA THR A 57 -5.81 -0.20 5.19
C THR A 57 -6.52 -1.38 5.84
N THR A 58 -7.12 -2.28 5.07
CA THR A 58 -7.85 -3.43 5.60
C THR A 58 -6.93 -4.46 6.24
N TRP A 59 -7.41 -5.11 7.30
CA TRP A 59 -6.67 -6.18 7.98
C TRP A 59 -6.50 -7.40 7.10
N THR A 60 -7.53 -7.75 6.36
CA THR A 60 -7.48 -8.90 5.46
C THR A 60 -8.24 -8.60 4.19
N TYR A 61 -7.71 -9.11 3.10
CA TYR A 61 -8.34 -9.04 1.79
C TYR A 61 -8.14 -10.37 1.06
N TRP A 62 -8.91 -10.57 -0.02
CA TRP A 62 -8.80 -11.70 -0.92
C TRP A 62 -8.57 -11.21 -2.33
N ILE A 63 -7.62 -11.81 -3.04
CA ILE A 63 -7.33 -11.51 -4.43
C ILE A 63 -7.01 -12.80 -5.16
N GLY A 64 -7.82 -13.14 -6.16
CA GLY A 64 -7.63 -14.34 -6.97
C GLY A 64 -7.77 -15.66 -6.20
N ALA A 65 -7.70 -16.77 -6.93
CA ALA A 65 -7.69 -18.11 -6.35
C ALA A 65 -6.30 -18.42 -5.79
N GLY A 66 -6.20 -18.73 -4.51
CA GLY A 66 -4.95 -19.17 -3.86
C GLY A 66 -4.27 -18.17 -2.95
N THR A 67 -4.78 -16.94 -2.84
CA THR A 67 -4.32 -16.04 -1.79
C THR A 67 -5.02 -16.38 -0.47
N SER A 68 -4.27 -16.43 0.61
CA SER A 68 -4.88 -16.67 1.93
C SER A 68 -5.61 -15.41 2.40
N GLY A 69 -6.79 -15.54 2.99
CA GLY A 69 -7.57 -14.43 3.55
C GLY A 69 -6.92 -13.70 4.72
N ASN A 70 -5.66 -13.99 5.04
CA ASN A 70 -4.90 -13.35 6.11
C ASN A 70 -3.79 -12.43 5.56
N GLN A 71 -3.96 -11.90 4.33
CA GLN A 71 -3.05 -10.89 3.80
C GLN A 71 -3.45 -9.52 4.32
N HIS A 72 -2.53 -8.82 4.95
CA HIS A 72 -2.74 -7.43 5.34
C HIS A 72 -2.49 -6.48 4.16
N GLY A 73 -3.30 -5.42 4.05
CA GLY A 73 -3.02 -4.33 3.12
C GLY A 73 -1.66 -3.66 3.43
N TRP A 74 -1.00 -3.15 2.39
CA TRP A 74 0.26 -2.44 2.57
C TRP A 74 0.11 -1.15 3.40
N TYR A 75 -1.07 -0.56 3.42
CA TYR A 75 -1.30 0.71 4.10
C TYR A 75 -1.99 0.57 5.46
N ILE A 76 -2.23 -0.67 5.93
CA ILE A 76 -2.57 -0.88 7.33
C ILE A 76 -1.34 -0.62 8.21
N PRO A 77 -1.35 0.37 9.12
CA PRO A 77 -0.16 0.73 9.88
C PRO A 77 0.42 -0.42 10.70
N ALA A 78 -0.45 -1.25 11.25
CA ALA A 78 -0.04 -2.38 12.09
C ALA A 78 0.65 -3.51 11.33
N GLY A 79 0.50 -3.61 10.03
CA GLY A 79 0.99 -4.75 9.27
C GLY A 79 1.66 -4.42 7.94
N GLY A 80 1.65 -3.16 7.53
CA GLY A 80 2.09 -2.72 6.22
C GLY A 80 3.41 -1.96 6.19
N VAL A 81 3.46 -0.90 5.38
CA VAL A 81 4.69 -0.13 5.11
C VAL A 81 5.31 0.46 6.37
N LEU A 82 4.54 0.99 7.32
CA LEU A 82 5.07 1.52 8.58
C LEU A 82 5.88 0.47 9.35
N LYS A 83 5.37 -0.76 9.37
CA LYS A 83 6.05 -1.87 10.05
C LYS A 83 7.42 -2.17 9.47
N PHE A 84 7.52 -2.20 8.15
CA PHE A 84 8.75 -2.62 7.48
C PHE A 84 9.74 -1.50 7.25
N PHE A 85 9.27 -0.25 7.15
CA PHE A 85 10.11 0.89 6.78
C PHE A 85 10.35 1.88 7.91
N ASP A 86 9.42 2.02 8.88
CA ASP A 86 9.57 2.97 9.97
C ASP A 86 10.03 2.32 11.27
N TYR A 87 9.48 1.15 11.66
CA TYR A 87 9.88 0.50 12.91
C TYR A 87 11.37 0.17 13.02
N PRO A 88 12.08 -0.23 11.96
CA PRO A 88 13.53 -0.49 12.04
C PRO A 88 14.41 0.76 12.13
N THR A 89 13.80 1.96 12.24
CA THR A 89 14.53 3.22 12.33
C THR A 89 14.72 3.69 13.77
N ASP A 90 15.57 4.67 14.00
CA ASP A 90 15.75 5.32 15.30
C ASP A 90 14.68 6.41 15.60
N GLU A 91 13.78 6.66 14.64
CA GLU A 91 12.64 7.56 14.81
C GLU A 91 11.55 6.95 15.70
N VAL A 92 11.37 5.63 15.61
CA VAL A 92 10.29 4.91 16.27
C VAL A 92 10.77 4.18 17.51
N ALA A 93 9.98 4.25 18.56
CA ALA A 93 10.10 3.40 19.74
C ALA A 93 8.84 2.57 19.93
N VAL A 94 9.01 1.30 20.24
CA VAL A 94 7.91 0.42 20.62
C VAL A 94 7.99 0.19 22.11
N TRP A 95 7.01 0.72 22.84
CA TRP A 95 6.97 0.60 24.29
C TRP A 95 6.56 -0.80 24.75
N ASN A 96 5.63 -1.41 24.04
CA ASN A 96 5.07 -2.69 24.43
C ASN A 96 5.55 -3.81 23.50
N ASN A 97 5.93 -4.93 24.12
CA ASN A 97 6.24 -6.18 23.45
C ASN A 97 4.97 -6.93 22.99
N GLY A 98 3.86 -6.20 22.80
CA GLY A 98 2.59 -6.76 22.37
C GLY A 98 2.66 -7.44 21.00
N TRP A 99 1.71 -8.28 20.73
CA TRP A 99 1.55 -9.02 19.47
C TRP A 99 2.78 -9.86 19.11
N GLY A 100 3.18 -10.72 20.05
CA GLY A 100 4.26 -11.68 19.84
C GLY A 100 5.66 -11.09 19.76
N GLY A 101 5.89 -9.86 20.20
CA GLY A 101 7.20 -9.22 20.22
C GLY A 101 7.71 -8.75 18.86
N GLY A 102 6.97 -8.98 17.79
CA GLY A 102 7.47 -8.69 16.45
C GLY A 102 7.79 -7.23 16.19
N TYR A 103 6.95 -6.31 16.66
CA TYR A 103 7.21 -4.86 16.54
C TYR A 103 8.42 -4.43 17.37
N TYR A 104 8.55 -4.97 18.57
CA TYR A 104 9.68 -4.67 19.43
C TYR A 104 11.01 -5.09 18.79
N PHE A 105 11.10 -6.31 18.27
CA PHE A 105 12.32 -6.78 17.61
C PHE A 105 12.62 -6.02 16.31
N LEU A 106 11.58 -5.65 15.53
CA LEU A 106 11.75 -4.76 14.38
C LEU A 106 12.33 -3.41 14.78
N SER A 107 11.82 -2.78 15.84
CA SER A 107 12.31 -1.48 16.33
C SER A 107 13.73 -1.53 16.88
N LYS A 108 14.24 -2.72 17.19
CA LYS A 108 15.64 -2.95 17.59
C LYS A 108 16.52 -3.42 16.42
N ALA A 109 15.95 -3.52 15.21
CA ALA A 109 16.59 -4.11 14.03
C ALA A 109 17.14 -5.53 14.30
N ASP A 110 16.55 -6.26 15.25
CA ASP A 110 16.89 -7.66 15.52
C ASP A 110 16.06 -8.60 14.64
N PHE A 111 16.46 -8.69 13.39
CA PHE A 111 15.77 -9.51 12.40
C PHE A 111 15.85 -11.02 12.69
N SER A 112 16.77 -11.45 13.56
CA SER A 112 16.86 -12.86 13.96
C SER A 112 15.67 -13.33 14.81
N GLN A 113 15.01 -12.40 15.49
CA GLN A 113 13.82 -12.63 16.29
C GLN A 113 12.52 -12.30 15.54
N CYS A 114 12.62 -11.75 14.33
CA CYS A 114 11.46 -11.37 13.55
C CYS A 114 10.95 -12.55 12.76
N VAL A 115 10.01 -13.30 13.32
CA VAL A 115 9.32 -14.42 12.63
C VAL A 115 8.61 -14.00 11.33
N TYR A 116 8.36 -12.72 11.14
CA TYR A 116 7.78 -12.16 9.92
C TYR A 116 8.56 -12.42 8.64
N TYR A 117 9.87 -12.57 8.75
CA TYR A 117 10.75 -12.84 7.61
C TYR A 117 10.96 -14.32 7.38
N ALA A 118 10.76 -15.15 8.40
CA ALA A 118 11.16 -16.54 8.39
C ALA A 118 10.01 -17.54 8.29
N SER A 119 8.78 -17.20 8.74
CA SER A 119 7.69 -18.14 8.74
C SER A 119 6.77 -17.92 7.53
N GLY A 120 6.47 -18.99 6.81
CA GLY A 120 5.40 -19.00 5.81
C GLY A 120 3.99 -19.02 6.43
N THR A 121 3.89 -18.92 7.76
CA THR A 121 2.62 -18.93 8.46
C THR A 121 2.13 -17.50 8.61
N LEU A 122 1.03 -17.19 7.94
CA LEU A 122 0.32 -15.93 8.10
C LEU A 122 -0.58 -16.06 9.32
N SER A 123 -0.37 -15.19 10.29
CA SER A 123 -1.35 -14.94 11.35
C SER A 123 -1.69 -13.47 11.38
N ASP A 124 -2.84 -13.10 11.92
CA ASP A 124 -3.22 -11.70 12.09
C ASP A 124 -2.21 -10.94 12.98
N GLU A 125 -1.53 -11.65 13.86
CA GLU A 125 -0.54 -11.11 14.79
C GLU A 125 0.84 -10.91 14.14
N ASN A 126 1.14 -11.72 13.10
CA ASN A 126 2.47 -11.77 12.48
C ASN A 126 2.37 -11.81 10.95
N PRO A 127 1.84 -10.77 10.29
CA PRO A 127 1.68 -10.79 8.85
C PRO A 127 3.03 -10.81 8.15
N ASN A 128 3.15 -11.74 7.22
CA ASN A 128 4.28 -11.88 6.33
C ASN A 128 3.84 -11.50 4.91
N HIS A 129 4.52 -10.55 4.30
CA HIS A 129 4.17 -10.06 2.96
C HIS A 129 4.81 -10.85 1.83
N PHE A 130 5.67 -11.82 2.12
CA PHE A 130 6.31 -12.62 1.06
C PHE A 130 5.29 -13.35 0.14
N PRO A 131 4.18 -13.91 0.65
CA PRO A 131 3.16 -14.52 -0.22
C PRO A 131 2.56 -13.59 -1.27
N LYS A 132 2.68 -12.25 -1.12
CA LYS A 132 2.28 -11.27 -2.13
C LYS A 132 3.05 -11.39 -3.45
N VAL A 133 4.13 -12.16 -3.49
CA VAL A 133 4.80 -12.55 -4.74
C VAL A 133 3.80 -13.21 -5.71
N SER A 134 2.86 -14.00 -5.21
CA SER A 134 1.81 -14.59 -6.04
C SER A 134 0.83 -13.56 -6.62
N GLU A 135 0.67 -12.43 -5.96
CA GLU A 135 -0.19 -11.34 -6.43
C GLU A 135 0.39 -10.64 -7.67
N ILE A 136 1.72 -10.66 -7.85
CA ILE A 136 2.35 -10.17 -9.08
C ILE A 136 1.87 -11.01 -10.27
N SER A 137 1.80 -12.33 -10.13
CA SER A 137 1.24 -13.21 -11.16
C SER A 137 -0.25 -12.94 -11.40
N TYR A 138 -0.99 -12.63 -10.35
CA TYR A 138 -2.39 -12.22 -10.49
C TYR A 138 -2.53 -10.90 -11.28
N PHE A 139 -1.75 -9.87 -10.96
CA PHE A 139 -1.74 -8.61 -11.70
C PHE A 139 -1.33 -8.80 -13.16
N THR A 140 -0.34 -9.67 -13.40
CA THR A 140 0.06 -10.05 -14.75
C THR A 140 -1.08 -10.71 -15.51
N ASN A 141 -1.87 -11.57 -14.86
CA ASN A 141 -3.07 -12.17 -15.45
C ASN A 141 -4.16 -11.13 -15.75
N VAL A 142 -4.38 -10.15 -14.84
CA VAL A 142 -5.32 -9.04 -15.07
C VAL A 142 -4.89 -8.25 -16.31
N ILE A 143 -3.62 -7.90 -16.42
CA ILE A 143 -3.05 -7.19 -17.57
C ILE A 143 -3.27 -7.99 -18.85
N GLY A 144 -2.92 -9.27 -18.87
CA GLY A 144 -3.10 -10.13 -20.06
C GLY A 144 -4.57 -10.32 -20.45
N THR A 145 -5.49 -10.31 -19.49
CA THR A 145 -6.94 -10.37 -19.75
C THR A 145 -7.44 -9.07 -20.39
N LEU A 146 -6.96 -7.92 -19.88
CA LEU A 146 -7.28 -6.60 -20.45
C LEU A 146 -6.73 -6.44 -21.87
N GLU A 147 -5.50 -6.90 -22.14
CA GLU A 147 -4.89 -6.87 -23.46
C GLU A 147 -5.71 -7.65 -24.51
N LYS A 148 -6.34 -8.74 -24.10
CA LYS A 148 -7.16 -9.61 -24.94
C LYS A 148 -8.62 -9.16 -25.07
N ALA A 149 -9.05 -8.12 -24.32
CA ALA A 149 -10.40 -7.60 -24.41
C ALA A 149 -10.73 -7.11 -25.84
N SER A 150 -11.93 -7.45 -26.35
CA SER A 150 -12.38 -6.98 -27.65
C SER A 150 -12.54 -5.46 -27.67
N THR A 151 -12.10 -4.83 -28.74
CA THR A 151 -12.30 -3.37 -28.95
C THR A 151 -13.76 -2.96 -29.15
N GLU A 152 -14.64 -3.94 -29.42
CA GLU A 152 -16.08 -3.72 -29.44
C GLU A 152 -16.67 -3.58 -28.02
N VAL A 153 -15.97 -4.10 -27.02
CA VAL A 153 -16.39 -4.07 -25.59
C VAL A 153 -15.67 -2.97 -24.84
N VAL A 154 -14.35 -2.85 -24.98
CA VAL A 154 -13.51 -1.84 -24.32
C VAL A 154 -12.65 -1.17 -25.36
N SER A 155 -12.78 0.15 -25.52
CA SER A 155 -11.98 0.90 -26.50
C SER A 155 -10.48 0.76 -26.23
N GLU A 156 -9.63 0.93 -27.27
CA GLU A 156 -8.17 0.87 -27.13
C GLU A 156 -7.62 1.89 -26.13
N GLU A 157 -8.24 3.07 -26.05
CA GLU A 157 -7.88 4.11 -25.10
C GLU A 157 -8.18 3.64 -23.66
N ARG A 158 -9.40 3.16 -23.44
CA ARG A 158 -9.85 2.70 -22.12
C ARG A 158 -9.07 1.46 -21.65
N LYS A 159 -8.73 0.55 -22.57
CA LYS A 159 -7.85 -0.58 -22.27
C LYS A 159 -6.48 -0.12 -21.75
N ARG A 160 -5.87 0.86 -22.42
CA ARG A 160 -4.56 1.39 -21.98
C ARG A 160 -4.64 2.02 -20.61
N GLU A 161 -5.72 2.74 -20.30
CA GLU A 161 -5.93 3.30 -18.96
C GLU A 161 -6.04 2.21 -17.88
N PHE A 162 -6.86 1.18 -18.10
CA PHE A 162 -7.00 0.06 -17.18
C PHE A 162 -5.69 -0.71 -16.99
N ILE A 163 -4.98 -0.99 -18.09
CA ILE A 163 -3.66 -1.63 -18.04
C ILE A 163 -2.67 -0.76 -17.28
N ALA A 164 -2.72 0.56 -17.44
CA ALA A 164 -1.84 1.50 -16.75
C ALA A 164 -2.04 1.48 -15.24
N GLU A 165 -3.28 1.44 -14.77
CA GLU A 165 -3.59 1.29 -13.34
C GLU A 165 -3.12 -0.08 -12.79
N ALA A 166 -3.42 -1.16 -13.52
CA ALA A 166 -2.96 -2.50 -13.12
C ALA A 166 -1.42 -2.61 -13.07
N ARG A 167 -0.73 -1.97 -14.03
CA ARG A 167 0.74 -1.89 -14.04
C ARG A 167 1.28 -1.04 -12.89
N LEU A 168 0.64 0.09 -12.56
CA LEU A 168 1.04 0.86 -11.39
C LEU A 168 0.93 0.04 -10.11
N CYS A 169 -0.16 -0.70 -9.93
CA CYS A 169 -0.32 -1.63 -8.82
C CYS A 169 0.76 -2.71 -8.82
N ARG A 170 1.07 -3.32 -9.97
CA ARG A 170 2.11 -4.34 -10.09
C ARG A 170 3.50 -3.78 -9.79
N GLY A 171 3.82 -2.61 -10.33
CA GLY A 171 5.06 -1.89 -10.05
C GLY A 171 5.24 -1.56 -8.58
N LEU A 172 4.18 -1.07 -7.91
CA LEU A 172 4.18 -0.82 -6.45
C LEU A 172 4.39 -2.11 -5.65
N MET A 173 3.75 -3.21 -6.04
CA MET A 173 3.95 -4.51 -5.39
C MET A 173 5.40 -4.97 -5.50
N MET A 174 5.97 -4.93 -6.71
CA MET A 174 7.38 -5.25 -6.94
C MET A 174 8.30 -4.32 -6.15
N TYR A 175 8.00 -3.02 -6.12
CA TYR A 175 8.78 -2.02 -5.39
C TYR A 175 8.85 -2.34 -3.88
N TYR A 176 7.71 -2.59 -3.22
CA TYR A 176 7.71 -2.91 -1.79
C TYR A 176 8.40 -4.25 -1.51
N LEU A 177 8.16 -5.27 -2.32
CA LEU A 177 8.80 -6.57 -2.15
C LEU A 177 10.32 -6.50 -2.37
N LEU A 178 10.78 -5.71 -3.34
CA LEU A 178 12.20 -5.47 -3.59
C LEU A 178 12.89 -4.88 -2.35
N HIS A 179 12.28 -3.89 -1.72
CA HIS A 179 12.89 -3.20 -0.59
C HIS A 179 12.79 -3.97 0.73
N VAL A 180 11.86 -4.93 0.85
CA VAL A 180 11.74 -5.78 2.04
C VAL A 180 12.56 -7.06 1.92
N TYR A 181 12.54 -7.72 0.74
CA TYR A 181 13.08 -9.08 0.55
C TYR A 181 14.20 -9.16 -0.50
N GLY A 182 14.55 -8.05 -1.13
CA GLY A 182 15.38 -8.06 -2.33
C GLY A 182 14.63 -8.59 -3.56
N PRO A 183 15.34 -8.88 -4.66
CA PRO A 183 14.70 -9.46 -5.84
C PRO A 183 13.97 -10.77 -5.49
N VAL A 184 12.73 -10.92 -5.94
CA VAL A 184 11.89 -12.10 -5.69
C VAL A 184 11.55 -12.82 -7.01
N PRO A 185 11.36 -14.15 -7.02
CA PRO A 185 10.92 -14.86 -8.22
C PRO A 185 9.53 -14.37 -8.62
N LEU A 186 9.36 -13.97 -9.89
CA LEU A 186 8.09 -13.42 -10.38
C LEU A 186 7.95 -13.59 -11.90
N ILE A 187 6.72 -13.45 -12.39
CA ILE A 187 6.37 -13.50 -13.81
C ILE A 187 5.67 -12.18 -14.17
N VAL A 188 6.23 -11.44 -15.11
CA VAL A 188 5.68 -10.15 -15.59
C VAL A 188 5.09 -10.22 -16.99
N ASP A 189 5.39 -11.28 -17.75
CA ASP A 189 4.83 -11.54 -19.08
C ASP A 189 3.57 -12.42 -18.96
N PRO A 190 2.39 -11.97 -19.44
CA PRO A 190 1.17 -12.76 -19.37
C PRO A 190 1.28 -14.13 -20.08
N ASP A 191 2.05 -14.23 -21.17
CA ASP A 191 2.20 -15.48 -21.90
C ASP A 191 3.05 -16.50 -21.13
N ASP A 192 3.93 -16.07 -20.25
CA ASP A 192 4.73 -16.92 -19.39
C ASP A 192 3.90 -17.55 -18.24
N LEU A 193 2.74 -16.99 -17.88
CA LEU A 193 1.86 -17.54 -16.84
C LEU A 193 1.29 -18.93 -17.20
N ILE A 194 1.14 -19.21 -18.48
CA ILE A 194 0.59 -20.48 -18.98
C ILE A 194 1.68 -21.41 -19.54
N ASN A 195 2.94 -21.02 -19.40
CA ASN A 195 4.08 -21.76 -19.91
C ASN A 195 4.67 -22.68 -18.81
N PRO A 196 4.44 -24.02 -18.83
CA PRO A 196 4.92 -24.92 -17.78
C PRO A 196 6.43 -24.84 -17.56
N SER A 197 7.22 -24.70 -18.63
CA SER A 197 8.67 -24.61 -18.53
C SER A 197 9.15 -23.38 -17.79
N LYS A 198 8.44 -22.25 -17.92
CA LYS A 198 8.75 -21.03 -17.19
C LYS A 198 8.37 -21.13 -15.71
N LEU A 199 7.24 -21.76 -15.42
CA LEU A 199 6.77 -21.99 -14.05
C LEU A 199 7.69 -22.95 -13.28
N GLU A 200 8.12 -24.05 -13.92
CA GLU A 200 9.02 -25.04 -13.31
C GLU A 200 10.44 -24.50 -13.08
N ASN A 201 10.89 -23.57 -13.91
CA ASN A 201 12.22 -22.98 -13.87
C ASN A 201 12.25 -21.52 -13.39
N LEU A 202 11.28 -21.14 -12.57
CA LEU A 202 11.19 -19.78 -12.04
C LEU A 202 12.39 -19.49 -11.14
N VAL A 203 13.20 -18.53 -11.55
CA VAL A 203 14.40 -18.09 -10.83
C VAL A 203 14.27 -16.66 -10.32
N ARG A 204 15.03 -16.36 -9.29
CA ARG A 204 15.14 -14.99 -8.79
C ARG A 204 15.83 -14.11 -9.84
N PRO A 205 15.23 -12.98 -10.25
CA PRO A 205 15.88 -12.05 -11.17
C PRO A 205 17.09 -11.38 -10.51
N THR A 206 17.93 -10.75 -11.31
CA THR A 206 18.94 -9.83 -10.77
C THR A 206 18.28 -8.57 -10.20
N LEU A 207 19.00 -7.86 -9.33
CA LEU A 207 18.55 -6.58 -8.82
C LEU A 207 18.21 -5.61 -9.97
N GLN A 208 19.10 -5.50 -10.94
CA GLN A 208 18.91 -4.63 -12.10
C GLN A 208 17.65 -5.01 -12.90
N GLN A 209 17.43 -6.30 -13.17
CA GLN A 209 16.24 -6.75 -13.92
C GLN A 209 14.94 -6.39 -13.20
N MET A 210 14.87 -6.61 -11.89
CA MET A 210 13.65 -6.27 -11.14
C MET A 210 13.43 -4.76 -11.09
N THR A 211 14.51 -3.97 -10.96
CA THR A 211 14.48 -2.50 -11.03
C THR A 211 13.96 -2.01 -12.38
N GLU A 212 14.42 -2.60 -13.48
CA GLU A 212 13.97 -2.27 -14.83
C GLU A 212 12.48 -2.63 -15.05
N TRP A 213 12.00 -3.75 -14.51
CA TRP A 213 10.59 -4.13 -14.59
C TRP A 213 9.67 -3.17 -13.80
N ILE A 214 10.10 -2.76 -12.60
CA ILE A 214 9.39 -1.74 -11.81
C ILE A 214 9.29 -0.43 -12.59
N MET A 215 10.43 0.03 -13.14
CA MET A 215 10.45 1.25 -13.93
C MET A 215 9.54 1.15 -15.15
N ALA A 216 9.57 0.05 -15.89
CA ALA A 216 8.72 -0.15 -17.06
C ALA A 216 7.21 -0.11 -16.73
N ASP A 217 6.82 -0.62 -15.57
CA ASP A 217 5.43 -0.53 -15.11
C ASP A 217 5.04 0.91 -14.71
N PHE A 218 5.91 1.62 -14.02
CA PHE A 218 5.67 3.01 -13.64
C PHE A 218 5.66 3.96 -14.86
N GLU A 219 6.55 3.75 -15.83
CA GLU A 219 6.58 4.53 -17.07
C GLU A 219 5.34 4.31 -17.93
N TYR A 220 4.87 3.06 -18.02
CA TYR A 220 3.61 2.78 -18.72
C TYR A 220 2.43 3.47 -18.02
N ALA A 221 2.38 3.42 -16.70
CA ALA A 221 1.38 4.12 -15.92
C ALA A 221 1.45 5.64 -16.15
N TYR A 222 2.64 6.23 -16.05
CA TYR A 222 2.85 7.65 -16.34
C TYR A 222 2.39 8.04 -17.76
N GLN A 223 2.58 7.18 -18.73
CA GLN A 223 2.19 7.48 -20.12
C GLN A 223 0.66 7.43 -20.33
N TYR A 224 -0.03 6.44 -19.77
CA TYR A 224 -1.38 6.08 -20.16
C TYR A 224 -2.46 6.24 -19.08
N ILE A 225 -2.08 6.40 -17.82
CA ILE A 225 -3.07 6.62 -16.76
C ILE A 225 -3.74 7.99 -16.94
N ALA A 226 -5.02 8.10 -16.62
CA ALA A 226 -5.74 9.36 -16.73
C ALA A 226 -5.14 10.45 -15.82
N ASP A 227 -5.10 11.70 -16.28
CA ASP A 227 -4.64 12.83 -15.47
C ASP A 227 -5.55 13.06 -14.25
N THR A 228 -6.85 12.83 -14.44
CA THR A 228 -7.87 12.93 -13.38
C THR A 228 -8.66 11.64 -13.34
N GLN A 229 -8.96 11.15 -12.14
CA GLN A 229 -9.80 9.99 -11.93
C GLN A 229 -11.17 10.40 -11.39
N PRO A 230 -12.24 9.64 -11.69
CA PRO A 230 -13.58 9.95 -11.21
C PRO A 230 -13.71 9.81 -9.69
N GLU A 231 -12.96 8.89 -9.08
CA GLU A 231 -13.00 8.62 -7.64
C GLU A 231 -11.73 9.11 -6.95
N GLN A 232 -11.87 9.76 -5.81
CA GLN A 232 -10.74 10.09 -4.94
C GLN A 232 -10.07 8.80 -4.42
N GLY A 233 -8.73 8.83 -4.35
CA GLY A 233 -7.94 7.67 -3.94
C GLY A 233 -7.64 6.69 -5.06
N ARG A 234 -8.24 6.83 -6.25
CA ARG A 234 -7.85 6.09 -7.45
C ARG A 234 -6.56 6.68 -8.03
N TYR A 235 -5.63 5.83 -8.42
CA TYR A 235 -4.31 6.25 -8.89
C TYR A 235 -4.39 7.10 -10.16
N ASN A 236 -3.68 8.22 -10.16
CA ASN A 236 -3.62 9.18 -11.25
C ASN A 236 -2.17 9.34 -11.76
N LYS A 237 -2.02 10.09 -12.84
CA LYS A 237 -0.73 10.30 -13.50
C LYS A 237 0.30 10.98 -12.59
N ASP A 238 -0.11 11.90 -11.73
CA ASP A 238 0.80 12.58 -10.82
C ASP A 238 1.35 11.64 -9.76
N TYR A 239 0.56 10.68 -9.31
CA TYR A 239 1.06 9.65 -8.42
C TYR A 239 2.07 8.71 -9.11
N ALA A 240 1.85 8.38 -10.37
CA ALA A 240 2.86 7.63 -11.15
C ALA A 240 4.19 8.40 -11.25
N ARG A 241 4.16 9.73 -11.43
CA ARG A 241 5.37 10.59 -11.40
C ARG A 241 6.09 10.48 -10.05
N VAL A 242 5.37 10.54 -8.94
CA VAL A 242 5.95 10.39 -7.60
C VAL A 242 6.56 9.00 -7.40
N CYS A 243 5.89 7.94 -7.87
CA CYS A 243 6.44 6.58 -7.82
C CYS A 243 7.75 6.46 -8.61
N ILE A 244 7.83 7.07 -9.80
CA ILE A 244 9.06 7.15 -10.58
C ILE A 244 10.15 7.90 -9.80
N MET A 245 9.84 9.06 -9.19
CA MET A 245 10.82 9.82 -8.41
C MET A 245 11.40 8.99 -7.27
N ARG A 246 10.56 8.33 -6.48
CA ARG A 246 11.00 7.47 -5.36
C ARG A 246 11.89 6.32 -5.84
N HIS A 247 11.46 5.64 -6.89
CA HIS A 247 12.23 4.54 -7.47
C HIS A 247 13.58 5.03 -8.01
N CYS A 248 13.60 6.16 -8.69
CA CYS A 248 14.83 6.77 -9.18
C CYS A 248 15.81 7.15 -8.06
N LEU A 249 15.33 7.67 -6.94
CA LEU A 249 16.17 8.01 -5.80
C LEU A 249 16.76 6.77 -5.13
N ASN A 250 15.97 5.73 -4.96
CA ASN A 250 16.42 4.51 -4.32
C ASN A 250 17.45 3.75 -5.17
N GLU A 251 17.24 3.70 -6.48
CA GLU A 251 18.05 2.86 -7.38
C GLU A 251 19.10 3.63 -8.19
N GLY A 252 19.09 4.97 -8.13
CA GLY A 252 19.96 5.83 -8.93
C GLY A 252 21.46 5.71 -8.64
N TYR A 253 21.85 5.09 -7.53
CA TYR A 253 23.25 4.87 -7.20
C TYR A 253 23.92 3.82 -8.10
N TYR A 254 23.15 2.94 -8.77
CA TYR A 254 23.65 1.97 -9.74
C TYR A 254 22.93 2.04 -11.10
N MET A 255 21.80 2.75 -11.19
CA MET A 255 21.04 2.92 -12.42
C MET A 255 21.33 4.29 -13.03
N SER A 256 22.08 4.30 -14.13
CA SER A 256 22.45 5.55 -14.81
C SER A 256 21.23 6.34 -15.30
N GLY A 257 21.25 7.66 -15.10
CA GLY A 257 20.19 8.57 -15.57
C GLY A 257 18.98 8.69 -14.65
N TYR A 258 18.86 7.86 -13.61
CA TYR A 258 17.68 7.85 -12.74
C TYR A 258 17.52 9.17 -11.97
N TYR A 259 18.59 9.76 -11.44
CA TYR A 259 18.47 11.05 -10.75
C TYR A 259 17.99 12.17 -11.69
N GLN A 260 18.41 12.16 -12.96
CA GLN A 260 17.88 13.10 -13.95
C GLN A 260 16.38 12.87 -14.19
N LYS A 261 15.97 11.61 -14.33
CA LYS A 261 14.54 11.26 -14.51
C LYS A 261 13.69 11.74 -13.32
N ALA A 262 14.18 11.63 -12.09
CA ALA A 262 13.49 12.18 -10.92
C ALA A 262 13.30 13.71 -11.02
N ILE A 263 14.33 14.44 -11.48
CA ILE A 263 14.26 15.88 -11.72
C ILE A 263 13.25 16.21 -12.83
N ASP A 264 13.19 15.41 -13.89
CA ASP A 264 12.23 15.61 -14.99
C ASP A 264 10.79 15.45 -14.50
N MET A 265 10.51 14.45 -13.66
CA MET A 265 9.18 14.25 -13.04
C MET A 265 8.80 15.41 -12.10
N TYR A 266 9.77 15.93 -11.32
CA TYR A 266 9.55 17.14 -10.53
C TYR A 266 9.14 18.32 -11.38
N ASN A 267 9.83 18.56 -12.51
CA ASN A 267 9.54 19.68 -13.41
C ASN A 267 8.11 19.63 -13.98
N GLU A 268 7.58 18.43 -14.19
CA GLU A 268 6.19 18.24 -14.64
C GLU A 268 5.16 18.43 -13.52
N LEU A 269 5.54 18.21 -12.27
CA LEU A 269 4.68 18.42 -11.10
C LEU A 269 4.70 19.87 -10.61
N LYS A 270 5.78 20.60 -10.91
CA LYS A 270 5.99 21.97 -10.44
C LYS A 270 4.86 22.91 -10.85
N GLY A 271 4.27 23.60 -9.87
CA GLY A 271 3.16 24.52 -10.08
C GLY A 271 1.78 23.86 -10.10
N ARG A 272 1.67 22.53 -9.99
CA ARG A 272 0.38 21.82 -9.88
C ARG A 272 -0.09 21.70 -8.44
N TYR A 273 0.83 21.70 -7.51
CA TYR A 273 0.61 21.55 -6.07
C TYR A 273 1.28 22.66 -5.28
N SER A 274 0.90 22.83 -4.04
CA SER A 274 1.51 23.78 -3.12
C SER A 274 1.38 23.27 -1.69
N LEU A 275 2.32 23.66 -0.82
CA LEU A 275 2.22 23.36 0.60
C LEU A 275 0.91 23.90 1.19
N PHE A 276 0.32 23.15 2.10
CA PHE A 276 -0.88 23.57 2.82
C PHE A 276 -0.54 24.69 3.82
N LYS A 277 -1.28 25.81 3.76
CA LYS A 277 -0.96 27.05 4.53
C LYS A 277 -2.12 27.58 5.36
N LYS A 278 -3.17 26.76 5.61
CA LYS A 278 -4.34 27.22 6.38
C LYS A 278 -4.18 26.91 7.86
N GLY A 279 -4.77 27.79 8.71
CA GLY A 279 -4.79 27.66 10.16
C GLY A 279 -3.52 28.17 10.85
N ASP A 280 -3.51 28.13 12.18
CA ASP A 280 -2.40 28.62 13.01
C ASP A 280 -1.18 27.73 12.95
N ASN A 281 -1.40 26.40 12.82
CA ASN A 281 -0.36 25.43 12.54
C ASN A 281 -0.77 24.58 11.33
N PRO A 282 -0.39 25.01 10.10
CA PRO A 282 -0.76 24.30 8.87
C PRO A 282 -0.34 22.83 8.85
N TYR A 283 0.76 22.47 9.52
CA TYR A 283 1.23 21.10 9.59
C TYR A 283 0.24 20.19 10.33
N ILE A 284 -0.44 20.67 11.36
CA ILE A 284 -1.50 19.92 12.06
C ILE A 284 -2.79 19.93 11.24
N GLU A 285 -3.18 21.09 10.76
CA GLU A 285 -4.46 21.30 10.09
C GLU A 285 -4.62 20.44 8.83
N GLN A 286 -3.53 20.19 8.09
CA GLN A 286 -3.60 19.38 6.87
C GLN A 286 -4.02 17.93 7.09
N PHE A 287 -3.86 17.40 8.31
CA PHE A 287 -4.18 16.01 8.65
C PHE A 287 -5.54 15.85 9.35
N LYS A 288 -6.39 16.85 9.28
CA LYS A 288 -7.79 16.78 9.72
C LYS A 288 -8.70 16.32 8.59
N ASN A 289 -9.78 15.61 8.92
CA ASN A 289 -10.75 15.09 7.95
C ASN A 289 -11.30 16.18 7.00
N ALA A 290 -11.56 17.37 7.51
CA ALA A 290 -12.03 18.51 6.72
C ALA A 290 -11.03 18.98 5.63
N ASN A 291 -9.80 18.55 5.69
CA ASN A 291 -8.72 18.91 4.77
C ASN A 291 -8.18 17.72 3.97
N ASN A 292 -8.92 16.63 3.89
CA ASN A 292 -8.61 15.52 3.00
C ASN A 292 -8.43 16.01 1.56
N PHE A 293 -7.47 15.48 0.83
CA PHE A 293 -7.14 15.91 -0.56
C PHE A 293 -6.93 17.42 -0.72
N ASN A 294 -6.27 18.06 0.24
CA ASN A 294 -5.92 19.47 0.16
C ASN A 294 -4.88 19.77 -0.94
N SER A 295 -4.48 21.06 -1.06
CA SER A 295 -3.54 21.52 -2.12
C SER A 295 -2.17 20.87 -2.11
N GLU A 296 -1.78 20.20 -1.04
CA GLU A 296 -0.50 19.53 -0.89
C GLU A 296 -0.57 18.03 -1.24
N VAL A 297 -1.75 17.42 -1.11
CA VAL A 297 -1.93 15.97 -1.30
C VAL A 297 -1.99 15.63 -2.78
N ILE A 298 -1.04 14.83 -3.24
CA ILE A 298 -0.99 14.29 -4.62
C ILE A 298 -1.77 12.99 -4.71
N MET A 299 -1.62 12.13 -3.68
CA MET A 299 -2.33 10.87 -3.56
C MET A 299 -2.48 10.49 -2.09
N ALA A 300 -3.64 9.94 -1.77
CA ALA A 300 -3.94 9.40 -0.45
C ALA A 300 -4.78 8.13 -0.55
N VAL A 301 -4.73 7.30 0.47
CA VAL A 301 -5.77 6.28 0.71
C VAL A 301 -6.97 7.03 1.24
N SER A 302 -8.07 7.00 0.49
CA SER A 302 -9.33 7.57 0.95
C SER A 302 -9.92 6.71 2.07
N CYS A 303 -10.11 7.31 3.24
CA CYS A 303 -10.59 6.64 4.43
C CYS A 303 -12.03 7.04 4.77
N ASP A 304 -12.77 6.10 5.35
CA ASP A 304 -14.16 6.28 5.78
C ASP A 304 -14.30 5.89 7.24
N GLU A 305 -14.82 6.79 8.08
CA GLU A 305 -15.06 6.54 9.50
C GLU A 305 -16.14 5.48 9.77
N THR A 306 -16.98 5.20 8.77
CA THR A 306 -17.99 4.14 8.84
C THR A 306 -17.43 2.78 8.43
N ALA A 307 -16.20 2.73 7.93
CA ALA A 307 -15.53 1.48 7.60
C ALA A 307 -15.42 0.61 8.86
N ASP A 308 -15.98 -0.59 8.77
CA ASP A 308 -15.94 -1.55 9.87
C ASP A 308 -14.63 -2.33 9.84
N GLY A 309 -13.67 -1.91 10.66
CA GLY A 309 -12.41 -2.64 10.82
C GLY A 309 -12.60 -4.08 11.29
N THR A 310 -13.72 -4.41 11.94
CA THR A 310 -14.02 -5.78 12.37
C THR A 310 -14.50 -6.65 11.23
N ASN A 311 -15.25 -6.10 10.28
CA ASN A 311 -15.66 -6.77 9.05
C ASN A 311 -14.61 -6.70 7.95
N LYS A 312 -13.51 -5.96 8.21
CA LYS A 312 -12.36 -5.91 7.32
C LYS A 312 -12.70 -5.36 5.93
N SER A 313 -13.74 -4.55 5.84
CA SER A 313 -14.21 -3.91 4.62
C SER A 313 -13.96 -2.40 4.65
N GLY A 314 -13.57 -1.85 3.51
CA GLY A 314 -13.28 -0.44 3.35
C GLY A 314 -11.93 -0.01 3.94
N ASN A 315 -11.58 1.24 3.68
CA ASN A 315 -10.40 1.88 4.22
C ASN A 315 -10.74 2.69 5.46
N PHE A 316 -9.86 2.67 6.44
CA PHE A 316 -9.99 3.42 7.68
C PHE A 316 -8.60 3.87 8.15
N ASN A 317 -8.54 4.91 8.97
CA ASN A 317 -7.29 5.36 9.57
C ASN A 317 -7.20 4.92 11.04
N PRO A 318 -6.42 3.88 11.37
CA PRO A 318 -6.28 3.36 12.72
C PRO A 318 -5.07 3.93 13.47
N LEU A 319 -4.36 4.92 12.93
CA LEU A 319 -3.06 5.37 13.45
C LEU A 319 -3.12 5.77 14.92
N MET A 320 -4.17 6.49 15.32
CA MET A 320 -4.31 6.91 16.71
C MET A 320 -4.56 5.73 17.67
N MET A 321 -5.18 4.67 17.22
CA MET A 321 -5.33 3.46 18.06
C MET A 321 -3.99 2.79 18.35
N LEU A 322 -3.08 2.78 17.39
CA LEU A 322 -1.74 2.22 17.56
C LEU A 322 -0.88 3.10 18.48
N ALA A 323 -1.05 4.42 18.42
CA ALA A 323 -0.28 5.37 19.21
C ALA A 323 -0.85 5.59 20.61
N THR A 324 -2.17 5.46 20.79
CA THR A 324 -2.85 5.77 22.06
C THR A 324 -2.58 4.69 23.12
N PRO A 325 -2.16 5.09 24.33
CA PRO A 325 -2.12 4.18 25.46
C PRO A 325 -3.52 3.67 25.82
N ASP A 326 -3.65 2.40 26.14
CA ASP A 326 -4.91 1.77 26.54
C ASP A 326 -5.50 2.35 27.85
N ASN A 327 -4.64 2.95 28.69
CA ASN A 327 -5.01 3.59 29.95
C ASN A 327 -5.10 5.11 29.87
N ALA A 328 -5.08 5.74 28.69
CA ALA A 328 -5.20 7.19 28.54
C ALA A 328 -6.60 7.67 28.94
N ALA A 329 -6.66 8.75 29.71
CA ALA A 329 -7.91 9.37 30.16
C ALA A 329 -8.43 10.39 29.14
N ARG A 330 -9.76 10.57 29.06
CA ARG A 330 -10.42 11.59 28.21
C ARG A 330 -10.31 13.01 28.76
N VAL A 331 -10.13 13.13 30.05
CA VAL A 331 -9.96 14.39 30.76
C VAL A 331 -8.76 14.29 31.70
N ASP A 332 -8.08 15.42 31.88
CA ASP A 332 -6.97 15.51 32.82
C ASP A 332 -7.44 15.74 34.27
N ASP A 333 -6.48 15.95 35.18
CA ASP A 333 -6.71 16.20 36.60
C ASP A 333 -7.41 17.55 36.88
N GLN A 334 -7.50 18.43 35.88
CA GLN A 334 -8.20 19.70 35.96
C GLN A 334 -9.57 19.65 35.26
N GLY A 335 -9.93 18.53 34.65
CA GLY A 335 -11.17 18.35 33.91
C GLY A 335 -11.10 18.87 32.46
N ASN A 336 -9.90 19.20 31.94
CA ASN A 336 -9.75 19.59 30.55
C ASN A 336 -9.78 18.36 29.63
N PRO A 337 -10.39 18.48 28.44
CA PRO A 337 -10.33 17.42 27.44
C PRO A 337 -8.89 17.12 27.05
N THR A 338 -8.56 15.82 26.94
CA THR A 338 -7.31 15.34 26.38
C THR A 338 -7.49 15.00 24.89
N PRO A 339 -6.40 14.81 24.12
CA PRO A 339 -6.50 14.31 22.75
C PRO A 339 -7.04 12.86 22.62
N PHE A 340 -7.26 12.16 23.74
CA PHE A 340 -7.60 10.74 23.76
C PHE A 340 -9.10 10.50 23.80
N TYR A 341 -9.79 10.85 22.73
CA TYR A 341 -11.22 10.64 22.59
C TYR A 341 -11.63 9.16 22.69
N LEU A 342 -10.70 8.27 22.32
CA LEU A 342 -10.87 6.80 22.30
C LEU A 342 -10.43 6.14 23.61
N GLN A 343 -10.75 6.72 24.75
CA GLN A 343 -10.40 6.14 26.05
C GLN A 343 -10.72 4.65 26.12
N GLY A 344 -9.73 3.83 26.51
CA GLY A 344 -9.88 2.39 26.63
C GLY A 344 -9.90 1.62 25.30
N GLN A 345 -9.59 2.26 24.19
CA GLN A 345 -9.54 1.66 22.84
C GLN A 345 -8.16 1.70 22.19
N GLY A 346 -7.16 2.22 22.90
CA GLY A 346 -5.77 2.18 22.43
C GLY A 346 -5.22 0.74 22.36
N TRP A 347 -4.31 0.51 21.43
CA TRP A 347 -3.68 -0.81 21.22
C TRP A 347 -2.29 -0.89 21.83
N GLY A 348 -2.06 -0.18 22.94
CA GLY A 348 -0.89 -0.36 23.79
C GLY A 348 0.38 0.29 23.28
N GLN A 349 0.30 1.45 22.63
CA GLN A 349 1.48 2.23 22.22
C GLN A 349 2.48 1.43 21.37
N THR A 350 2.00 0.79 20.32
CA THR A 350 2.86 0.02 19.42
C THR A 350 3.61 0.88 18.41
N PHE A 351 3.24 2.17 18.27
CA PHE A 351 3.85 3.12 17.37
C PHE A 351 4.05 4.47 18.07
N ASN A 352 5.28 4.77 18.47
CA ASN A 352 5.63 5.97 19.21
C ASN A 352 6.86 6.65 18.59
N VAL A 353 7.02 7.94 18.84
CA VAL A 353 8.26 8.67 18.53
C VAL A 353 9.30 8.38 19.59
N SER A 354 10.51 8.02 19.17
CA SER A 354 11.59 7.79 20.12
C SER A 354 12.00 9.10 20.83
N PRO A 355 12.30 9.06 22.14
CA PRO A 355 12.77 10.24 22.85
C PRO A 355 14.06 10.84 22.25
N LYS A 356 14.93 9.99 21.70
CA LYS A 356 16.15 10.42 21.02
C LYS A 356 15.83 11.22 19.73
N PHE A 357 14.89 10.75 18.94
CA PHE A 357 14.47 11.46 17.73
C PHE A 357 13.77 12.77 18.07
N TRP A 358 12.89 12.79 19.10
CA TRP A 358 12.30 14.01 19.61
C TRP A 358 13.32 15.10 19.96
N ASP A 359 14.44 14.72 20.55
CA ASP A 359 15.50 15.65 20.94
C ASP A 359 16.26 16.24 19.73
N THR A 360 16.07 15.71 18.53
CA THR A 360 16.64 16.28 17.29
C THR A 360 15.85 17.47 16.74
N TYR A 361 14.58 17.60 17.11
CA TYR A 361 13.76 18.76 16.67
C TYR A 361 14.20 20.05 17.35
N ASP A 362 14.34 21.13 16.56
CA ASP A 362 14.49 22.46 17.13
C ASP A 362 13.28 22.80 18.01
N PRO A 363 13.46 23.45 19.19
CA PRO A 363 12.36 23.84 20.06
C PRO A 363 11.30 24.74 19.38
N SER A 364 11.66 25.47 18.35
CA SER A 364 10.73 26.32 17.57
C SER A 364 10.00 25.58 16.46
N ASP A 365 10.35 24.32 16.19
CA ASP A 365 9.72 23.53 15.14
C ASP A 365 8.28 23.19 15.52
N LYS A 366 7.31 23.73 14.76
CA LYS A 366 5.88 23.52 15.01
C LYS A 366 5.42 22.08 14.82
N ARG A 367 6.19 21.25 14.13
CA ARG A 367 5.91 19.79 14.01
C ARG A 367 5.97 19.10 15.37
N ARG A 368 6.68 19.66 16.34
CA ARG A 368 6.69 19.15 17.71
C ARG A 368 5.30 19.11 18.36
N GLU A 369 4.37 19.96 17.95
CA GLU A 369 3.03 20.04 18.52
C GLU A 369 2.18 18.79 18.24
N VAL A 370 2.52 17.98 17.20
CA VAL A 370 1.87 16.69 16.96
C VAL A 370 2.42 15.55 17.81
N ILE A 371 3.45 15.80 18.62
CA ILE A 371 4.09 14.79 19.44
C ILE A 371 3.78 15.09 20.90
N LEU A 372 2.99 14.19 21.52
CA LEU A 372 2.59 14.36 22.93
C LEU A 372 3.65 13.73 23.82
N THR A 373 4.30 14.58 24.63
CA THR A 373 5.40 14.16 25.52
C THR A 373 4.92 13.75 26.91
N LYS A 374 3.63 13.83 27.16
CA LYS A 374 2.99 13.37 28.41
C LYS A 374 1.52 13.06 28.17
N TYR A 375 0.95 12.21 29.01
CA TYR A 375 -0.48 11.94 29.02
C TYR A 375 -0.98 11.63 30.45
N TYR A 376 -2.27 11.84 30.66
CA TYR A 376 -2.95 11.55 31.93
C TYR A 376 -3.65 10.19 31.84
N THR A 377 -3.50 9.38 32.90
CA THR A 377 -4.08 8.03 32.91
C THR A 377 -5.44 7.99 33.60
N THR A 378 -6.22 6.96 33.30
CA THR A 378 -7.47 6.65 34.02
C THR A 378 -7.26 6.34 35.50
N ALA A 379 -6.04 6.04 35.92
CA ALA A 379 -5.66 5.85 37.32
C ALA A 379 -5.30 7.18 38.05
N GLY A 380 -5.43 8.32 37.37
CA GLY A 380 -5.21 9.61 37.99
C GLY A 380 -3.73 10.02 38.10
N THR A 381 -2.88 9.57 37.18
CA THR A 381 -1.43 9.86 37.18
C THR A 381 -0.98 10.42 35.84
N TRP A 382 -0.05 11.40 35.87
CA TRP A 382 0.66 11.84 34.69
C TRP A 382 1.81 10.89 34.34
N ILE A 383 1.88 10.48 33.09
CA ILE A 383 3.03 9.74 32.50
C ILE A 383 3.77 10.71 31.60
N ASP A 384 5.07 10.82 31.75
CA ASP A 384 5.96 11.66 30.95
C ASP A 384 7.32 10.99 30.73
N ARG A 385 8.28 11.67 30.06
CA ARG A 385 9.62 11.11 29.79
C ARG A 385 10.42 10.75 31.05
N ASN A 386 10.04 11.25 32.21
CA ASN A 386 10.69 10.90 33.48
C ASN A 386 10.05 9.68 34.13
N THR A 387 8.99 9.15 33.58
CA THR A 387 8.32 7.93 34.05
C THR A 387 9.07 6.72 33.57
N THR A 388 9.50 5.85 34.48
CA THR A 388 10.37 4.68 34.21
C THR A 388 9.78 3.63 33.28
N THR A 389 8.49 3.71 32.98
CA THR A 389 7.76 2.75 32.14
C THR A 389 7.41 3.30 30.76
N TRP A 390 7.92 4.49 30.39
CA TRP A 390 7.59 5.09 29.10
C TRP A 390 8.84 5.30 28.24
N ASP A 391 8.92 4.54 27.13
CA ASP A 391 10.04 4.53 26.19
C ASP A 391 9.81 5.38 24.93
N GLY A 392 8.62 5.99 24.76
CA GLY A 392 8.33 6.75 23.55
C GLY A 392 7.19 7.74 23.70
N PHE A 393 7.15 8.74 22.80
CA PHE A 393 6.14 9.80 22.80
C PHE A 393 5.03 9.49 21.79
N ILE A 394 3.82 9.96 22.08
CA ILE A 394 2.63 9.65 21.30
C ILE A 394 2.59 10.54 20.07
N ILE A 395 2.52 9.94 18.88
CA ILE A 395 2.29 10.69 17.65
C ILE A 395 0.79 10.98 17.50
N ASN A 396 0.43 12.28 17.49
CA ASN A 396 -0.94 12.78 17.29
C ASN A 396 -1.09 13.48 15.93
N LYS A 397 -0.43 12.96 14.92
CA LYS A 397 -0.42 13.56 13.57
C LYS A 397 -1.80 13.52 12.91
N PHE A 398 -2.56 12.45 13.13
CA PHE A 398 -3.93 12.31 12.69
C PHE A 398 -4.83 12.41 13.92
N PRO A 399 -5.32 13.61 14.26
CA PRO A 399 -6.11 13.80 15.49
C PRO A 399 -7.40 13.00 15.42
N VAL A 400 -7.84 12.52 16.57
CA VAL A 400 -9.14 11.84 16.70
C VAL A 400 -10.24 12.90 16.64
N GLU A 401 -11.06 12.85 15.60
CA GLU A 401 -12.13 13.83 15.37
C GLU A 401 -13.54 13.26 15.66
N THR A 402 -13.68 11.93 15.69
CA THR A 402 -14.96 11.26 15.94
C THR A 402 -14.85 10.23 17.06
N ALA A 403 -16.00 9.82 17.61
CA ALA A 403 -16.06 8.82 18.68
C ALA A 403 -15.82 7.38 18.19
N THR A 404 -15.56 7.18 16.89
CA THR A 404 -15.29 5.87 16.32
C THR A 404 -13.83 5.49 16.49
N ALA A 405 -13.55 4.20 16.59
CA ALA A 405 -12.20 3.67 16.70
C ALA A 405 -11.37 3.92 15.42
N PHE A 406 -12.04 4.01 14.29
CA PHE A 406 -11.44 4.21 12.98
C PHE A 406 -11.85 5.57 12.43
N GLN A 407 -10.87 6.34 11.99
CA GLN A 407 -11.10 7.70 11.56
C GLN A 407 -11.22 7.77 10.03
N GLY A 408 -11.99 8.74 9.54
CA GLY A 408 -12.15 9.03 8.11
C GLY A 408 -11.07 9.95 7.55
N THR A 409 -10.07 10.32 8.33
CA THR A 409 -8.96 11.12 7.84
C THR A 409 -8.10 10.31 6.88
N ASP A 410 -7.93 10.79 5.66
CA ASP A 410 -7.15 10.12 4.62
C ASP A 410 -5.69 9.95 5.02
N ILE A 411 -5.07 8.88 4.53
CA ILE A 411 -3.64 8.61 4.73
C ILE A 411 -2.88 9.04 3.48
N PRO A 412 -2.14 10.17 3.50
CA PRO A 412 -1.40 10.63 2.35
C PRO A 412 -0.28 9.66 1.97
N LEU A 413 -0.29 9.23 0.72
CA LEU A 413 0.77 8.42 0.11
C LEU A 413 1.83 9.28 -0.57
N ALA A 414 1.44 10.46 -1.07
CA ALA A 414 2.31 11.40 -1.73
C ALA A 414 1.85 12.84 -1.46
N ARG A 415 2.77 13.69 -1.05
CA ARG A 415 2.54 15.12 -0.79
C ARG A 415 3.59 15.98 -1.49
N TRP A 416 3.24 17.25 -1.75
CA TRP A 416 4.15 18.19 -2.38
C TRP A 416 5.44 18.41 -1.58
N ALA A 417 5.38 18.41 -0.26
CA ALA A 417 6.57 18.46 0.60
C ALA A 417 7.57 17.34 0.29
N ASP A 418 7.10 16.10 0.11
CA ASP A 418 7.92 14.97 -0.26
C ASP A 418 8.57 15.17 -1.65
N VAL A 419 7.81 15.69 -2.61
CA VAL A 419 8.32 15.98 -3.97
C VAL A 419 9.43 17.05 -3.95
N LEU A 420 9.29 18.11 -3.14
CA LEU A 420 10.32 19.13 -2.96
C LEU A 420 11.62 18.55 -2.40
N LEU A 421 11.51 17.70 -1.36
CA LEU A 421 12.67 17.06 -0.75
C LEU A 421 13.33 16.05 -1.71
N MET A 422 12.53 15.25 -2.43
CA MET A 422 13.03 14.32 -3.45
C MET A 422 13.76 15.03 -4.58
N TYR A 423 13.27 16.20 -5.01
CA TYR A 423 13.96 17.02 -6.02
C TYR A 423 15.32 17.48 -5.53
N ALA A 424 15.38 18.04 -4.33
CA ALA A 424 16.64 18.52 -3.75
C ALA A 424 17.66 17.39 -3.62
N GLU A 425 17.22 16.21 -3.17
CA GLU A 425 18.05 15.01 -3.07
C GLU A 425 18.55 14.55 -4.45
N ALA A 426 17.65 14.47 -5.45
CA ALA A 426 18.00 14.04 -6.80
C ALA A 426 19.07 14.95 -7.45
N GLU A 427 18.94 16.26 -7.25
CA GLU A 427 19.86 17.23 -7.78
C GLU A 427 21.27 17.08 -7.18
N VAL A 428 21.37 16.99 -5.86
CA VAL A 428 22.64 16.81 -5.15
C VAL A 428 23.31 15.50 -5.55
N ARG A 429 22.55 14.40 -5.60
CA ARG A 429 23.09 13.08 -5.97
C ARG A 429 23.51 13.01 -7.43
N LYS A 430 22.74 13.62 -8.35
CA LYS A 430 23.09 13.69 -9.76
C LYS A 430 24.40 14.41 -9.99
N ASN A 431 24.58 15.57 -9.36
CA ASN A 431 25.71 16.43 -9.57
C ASN A 431 26.92 16.02 -8.70
N ASN A 432 26.72 15.21 -7.69
CA ASN A 432 27.72 14.85 -6.67
C ASN A 432 28.46 16.10 -6.15
N ALA A 433 27.73 17.17 -5.88
CA ALA A 433 28.22 18.50 -5.56
C ALA A 433 27.38 19.15 -4.44
N ALA A 434 27.81 20.34 -4.01
CA ALA A 434 27.01 21.14 -3.10
C ALA A 434 25.63 21.46 -3.73
N PRO A 435 24.56 21.57 -2.91
CA PRO A 435 23.22 21.86 -3.41
C PRO A 435 23.16 23.20 -4.14
N SER A 436 22.38 23.27 -5.21
CA SER A 436 22.07 24.51 -5.91
C SER A 436 21.18 25.43 -5.06
N ALA A 437 21.05 26.68 -5.50
CA ALA A 437 20.11 27.62 -4.89
C ALA A 437 18.65 27.10 -4.95
N ASP A 438 18.28 26.42 -6.04
CA ASP A 438 16.94 25.86 -6.22
C ASP A 438 16.69 24.66 -5.28
N ALA A 439 17.68 23.78 -5.12
CA ALA A 439 17.60 22.67 -4.16
C ALA A 439 17.47 23.18 -2.71
N ILE A 440 18.25 24.20 -2.35
CA ILE A 440 18.16 24.85 -1.03
C ILE A 440 16.79 25.52 -0.85
N ALA A 441 16.28 26.20 -1.89
CA ALA A 441 14.96 26.83 -1.83
C ALA A 441 13.85 25.79 -1.63
N ALA A 442 13.91 24.65 -2.30
CA ALA A 442 12.95 23.56 -2.15
C ALA A 442 12.92 22.99 -0.71
N VAL A 443 14.09 22.80 -0.10
CA VAL A 443 14.17 22.35 1.30
C VAL A 443 13.67 23.41 2.25
N ASN A 444 13.98 24.68 2.01
CA ASN A 444 13.55 25.79 2.88
C ASN A 444 12.06 26.13 2.75
N GLU A 445 11.39 25.67 1.67
CA GLU A 445 9.94 25.85 1.51
C GLU A 445 9.17 24.90 2.44
N VAL A 446 9.70 23.69 2.71
CA VAL A 446 9.10 22.67 3.58
C VAL A 446 9.36 23.01 5.06
#